data_02adf10c4b161aa8c3ac63c9a443957c
#
_entry.id   02adf10c4b161aa8c3ac63c9a443957c
#
_cell.length_a   1.000
_cell.length_b   1.000
_cell.length_c   1.000
_cell.angle_alpha   90.00
_cell.angle_beta   90.00
_cell.angle_gamma   90.00
#
_symmetry.space_group_name_H-M   'P 1'
#
loop_
_entity.id
_entity.type
_entity.pdbx_description
1 polymer ?
#
loop_
_entity_poly.entity_id
_entity_poly.type
_entity_poly.pdbx_seq_one_letter_code
_entity_poly.pdbx_strand_id
1 'polypeptide(L)'
;GHALFPLMPYDAYRFMDESDALAIIAYVRSIPAVDNQVPRHQLDFPLNLIVNAIPKPPAFKQIDRSNTVEYGRYLATLGGCTWCHTPVNAQSRSIPEMALAGGQAFPMQGGTVRSSNISPDPDTGIGRWSRADFIARFRAYQGPEAEKLPLGADGFNTQMSWTQFA
;
A
#
# COMPACT_ATOMS: atom_id res chain seq x y z
N GLY A 1 -6.85 -6.92 -24.61
CA GLY A 1 -6.22 -6.64 -23.30
C GLY A 1 -5.84 -7.93 -22.60
N HIS A 2 -4.94 -7.84 -21.63
CA HIS A 2 -4.54 -8.97 -20.80
C HIS A 2 -5.09 -8.78 -19.41
N ALA A 3 -5.48 -9.88 -18.75
CA ALA A 3 -5.87 -9.84 -17.35
C ALA A 3 -4.65 -9.49 -16.48
N LEU A 4 -4.84 -8.57 -15.52
CA LEU A 4 -3.82 -8.25 -14.53
C LEU A 4 -3.91 -9.26 -13.38
N PHE A 5 -2.77 -9.87 -13.04
CA PHE A 5 -2.73 -10.79 -11.91
C PHE A 5 -2.79 -10.03 -10.57
N PRO A 6 -3.34 -10.64 -9.49
CA PRO A 6 -3.59 -9.96 -8.22
C PRO A 6 -2.40 -9.31 -7.50
N LEU A 7 -1.18 -9.47 -7.96
CA LEU A 7 -0.03 -8.72 -7.44
C LEU A 7 -0.15 -7.21 -7.69
N MET A 8 -0.90 -6.83 -8.74
CA MET A 8 -1.20 -5.43 -9.01
C MET A 8 -2.39 -4.99 -8.15
N PRO A 9 -2.27 -3.93 -7.34
CA PRO A 9 -3.32 -3.47 -6.44
C PRO A 9 -4.48 -2.74 -7.15
N TYR A 10 -4.98 -3.30 -8.22
CA TYR A 10 -6.02 -2.67 -9.05
C TYR A 10 -7.34 -2.43 -8.29
N ASP A 11 -7.65 -3.22 -7.27
CA ASP A 11 -8.84 -3.01 -6.44
C ASP A 11 -8.77 -1.68 -5.66
N ALA A 12 -7.59 -1.25 -5.24
CA ALA A 12 -7.39 0.05 -4.64
C ALA A 12 -7.44 1.16 -5.68
N TYR A 13 -6.78 0.95 -6.82
CA TYR A 13 -6.61 1.97 -7.86
C TYR A 13 -7.84 2.17 -8.75
N ARG A 14 -8.75 1.19 -8.82
CA ARG A 14 -9.96 1.32 -9.65
C ARG A 14 -10.87 2.49 -9.26
N PHE A 15 -10.80 2.94 -8.01
CA PHE A 15 -11.57 4.06 -7.47
C PHE A 15 -10.77 5.36 -7.36
N MET A 16 -9.62 5.42 -8.03
CA MET A 16 -8.78 6.62 -8.06
C MET A 16 -9.58 7.80 -8.62
N ASP A 17 -9.24 9.00 -8.18
CA ASP A 17 -9.73 10.22 -8.82
C ASP A 17 -9.21 10.27 -10.25
N GLU A 18 -10.07 10.63 -11.19
CA GLU A 18 -9.72 10.65 -12.61
C GLU A 18 -8.56 11.60 -12.90
N SER A 19 -8.51 12.74 -12.22
CA SER A 19 -7.43 13.71 -12.37
C SER A 19 -6.08 13.15 -11.90
N ASP A 20 -6.07 12.38 -10.82
CA ASP A 20 -4.86 11.74 -10.32
C ASP A 20 -4.40 10.60 -11.25
N ALA A 21 -5.33 9.82 -11.79
CA ALA A 21 -5.01 8.80 -12.80
C ALA A 21 -4.40 9.43 -14.07
N LEU A 22 -4.96 10.52 -14.55
CA LEU A 22 -4.43 11.24 -15.72
C LEU A 22 -3.05 11.85 -15.43
N ALA A 23 -2.82 12.39 -14.23
CA ALA A 23 -1.52 12.89 -13.81
C ALA A 23 -0.44 11.80 -13.79
N ILE A 24 -0.77 10.61 -13.25
CA ILE A 24 0.13 9.44 -13.27
C ILE A 24 0.45 9.03 -14.72
N ILE A 25 -0.55 8.97 -15.59
CA ILE A 25 -0.35 8.63 -17.01
C ILE A 25 0.56 9.66 -17.68
N ALA A 26 0.36 10.95 -17.42
CA ALA A 26 1.19 12.01 -17.97
C ALA A 26 2.65 11.87 -17.52
N TYR A 27 2.87 11.61 -16.22
CA TYR A 27 4.21 11.36 -15.69
C TYR A 27 4.88 10.15 -16.35
N VAL A 28 4.20 8.99 -16.38
CA VAL A 28 4.77 7.77 -16.98
C VAL A 28 5.12 7.97 -18.46
N ARG A 29 4.33 8.77 -19.18
CA ARG A 29 4.63 9.11 -20.58
C ARG A 29 5.77 10.12 -20.76
N SER A 30 6.14 10.84 -19.73
CA SER A 30 7.23 11.84 -19.78
C SER A 30 8.62 11.24 -19.56
N ILE A 31 8.72 10.04 -18.99
CA ILE A 31 10.00 9.37 -18.76
C ILE A 31 10.55 8.78 -20.08
N PRO A 32 11.87 8.63 -20.22
CA PRO A 32 12.48 8.03 -21.39
C PRO A 32 11.97 6.61 -21.65
N ALA A 33 11.65 6.31 -22.89
CA ALA A 33 11.25 4.95 -23.29
C ALA A 33 12.43 3.99 -23.18
N VAL A 34 12.19 2.80 -22.62
CA VAL A 34 13.16 1.72 -22.54
C VAL A 34 12.65 0.55 -23.37
N ASP A 35 13.41 0.16 -24.39
CA ASP A 35 13.11 -1.03 -25.19
C ASP A 35 13.49 -2.27 -24.38
N ASN A 36 12.47 -3.00 -23.91
CA ASN A 36 12.64 -4.23 -23.18
C ASN A 36 11.49 -5.21 -23.51
N GLN A 37 11.82 -6.34 -24.10
CA GLN A 37 10.85 -7.38 -24.40
C GLN A 37 10.63 -8.28 -23.18
N VAL A 38 9.54 -8.06 -22.47
CA VAL A 38 9.16 -8.87 -21.31
C VAL A 38 8.51 -10.17 -21.78
N PRO A 39 9.00 -11.34 -21.34
CA PRO A 39 8.36 -12.62 -21.62
C PRO A 39 6.92 -12.66 -21.14
N ARG A 40 6.07 -13.39 -21.86
CA ARG A 40 4.68 -13.58 -21.40
C ARG A 40 4.65 -14.38 -20.09
N HIS A 41 3.82 -13.94 -19.16
CA HIS A 41 3.58 -14.72 -17.94
C HIS A 41 2.92 -16.06 -18.30
N GLN A 42 3.29 -17.09 -17.54
CA GLN A 42 2.71 -18.42 -17.62
C GLN A 42 2.00 -18.68 -16.29
N LEU A 43 0.72 -18.98 -16.36
CA LEU A 43 -0.09 -19.29 -15.18
C LEU A 43 -0.51 -20.75 -15.26
N ASP A 44 -0.33 -21.48 -14.16
CA ASP A 44 -0.77 -22.85 -14.04
C ASP A 44 -2.29 -22.96 -13.93
N PHE A 45 -2.81 -24.14 -14.28
CA PHE A 45 -4.21 -24.46 -14.06
C PHE A 45 -4.50 -24.57 -12.54
N PRO A 46 -5.60 -24.03 -12.03
CA PRO A 46 -6.72 -23.37 -12.74
C PRO A 46 -6.58 -21.84 -12.85
N LEU A 47 -5.46 -21.22 -12.40
CA LEU A 47 -5.28 -19.77 -12.37
C LEU A 47 -5.38 -19.13 -13.75
N ASN A 48 -4.92 -19.81 -14.79
CA ASN A 48 -5.01 -19.36 -16.18
C ASN A 48 -6.45 -19.13 -16.66
N LEU A 49 -7.43 -19.79 -16.05
CA LEU A 49 -8.86 -19.58 -16.33
C LEU A 49 -9.46 -18.52 -15.43
N ILE A 50 -9.15 -18.57 -14.12
CA ILE A 50 -9.72 -17.70 -13.08
C ILE A 50 -9.27 -16.25 -13.27
N VAL A 51 -8.04 -16.02 -13.71
CA VAL A 51 -7.46 -14.68 -13.88
C VAL A 51 -8.31 -13.76 -14.75
N ASN A 52 -9.03 -14.30 -15.72
CA ASN A 52 -9.90 -13.50 -16.59
C ASN A 52 -11.20 -13.03 -15.91
N ALA A 53 -11.58 -13.64 -14.79
CA ALA A 53 -12.77 -13.28 -14.03
C ALA A 53 -12.48 -12.29 -12.87
N ILE A 54 -11.20 -12.07 -12.56
CA ILE A 54 -10.79 -11.26 -11.41
C ILE A 54 -10.85 -9.74 -11.66
N PRO A 55 -10.33 -9.21 -12.80
CA PRO A 55 -10.25 -7.78 -13.00
C PRO A 55 -11.62 -7.15 -13.15
N LYS A 56 -11.89 -6.13 -12.36
CA LYS A 56 -13.05 -5.26 -12.54
C LYS A 56 -12.61 -3.97 -13.26
N PRO A 57 -13.44 -3.41 -14.13
CA PRO A 57 -13.11 -2.18 -14.83
C PRO A 57 -12.86 -1.03 -13.84
N PRO A 58 -12.09 -0.01 -14.23
CA PRO A 58 -12.00 1.22 -13.47
C PRO A 58 -13.38 1.80 -13.16
N ALA A 59 -13.51 2.36 -11.97
CA ALA A 59 -14.71 3.03 -11.51
C ALA A 59 -14.28 4.34 -10.83
N PHE A 60 -13.66 5.22 -11.61
CA PHE A 60 -13.12 6.50 -11.13
C PHE A 60 -14.18 7.26 -10.33
N LYS A 61 -13.74 7.87 -9.24
CA LYS A 61 -14.55 8.70 -8.37
C LYS A 61 -13.96 10.10 -8.31
N GLN A 62 -14.82 11.08 -8.28
CA GLN A 62 -14.40 12.42 -7.92
C GLN A 62 -14.24 12.49 -6.39
N ILE A 63 -13.08 12.92 -5.94
CA ILE A 63 -12.76 13.00 -4.52
C ILE A 63 -12.90 14.45 -4.04
N ASP A 64 -13.73 14.67 -3.04
CA ASP A 64 -13.83 15.97 -2.36
C ASP A 64 -12.59 16.18 -1.47
N ARG A 65 -11.64 16.93 -1.98
CA ARG A 65 -10.39 17.25 -1.27
C ARG A 65 -10.59 18.25 -0.13
N SER A 66 -11.74 18.92 -0.06
CA SER A 66 -12.08 19.81 1.06
C SER A 66 -12.53 19.02 2.30
N ASN A 67 -13.05 17.83 2.12
CA ASN A 67 -13.36 16.91 3.20
C ASN A 67 -12.08 16.15 3.61
N THR A 68 -11.40 16.65 4.64
CA THR A 68 -10.11 16.11 5.10
C THR A 68 -10.17 14.62 5.44
N VAL A 69 -11.27 14.13 6.01
CA VAL A 69 -11.42 12.71 6.39
C VAL A 69 -11.56 11.82 5.16
N GLU A 70 -12.41 12.20 4.21
CA GLU A 70 -12.58 11.45 2.97
C GLU A 70 -11.31 11.46 2.12
N TYR A 71 -10.64 12.61 2.05
CA TYR A 71 -9.37 12.72 1.35
C TYR A 71 -8.28 11.89 2.01
N GLY A 72 -8.19 11.90 3.34
CA GLY A 72 -7.27 11.04 4.09
C GLY A 72 -7.53 9.54 3.87
N ARG A 73 -8.80 9.13 3.85
CA ARG A 73 -9.19 7.75 3.51
C ARG A 73 -8.73 7.37 2.11
N TYR A 74 -8.94 8.26 1.14
CA TYR A 74 -8.50 8.08 -0.24
C TYR A 74 -6.98 7.87 -0.32
N LEU A 75 -6.19 8.74 0.30
CA LEU A 75 -4.73 8.64 0.31
C LEU A 75 -4.25 7.35 1.01
N ALA A 76 -4.83 6.99 2.15
CA ALA A 76 -4.49 5.75 2.86
C ALA A 76 -4.83 4.50 2.04
N THR A 77 -5.89 4.56 1.22
CA THR A 77 -6.25 3.48 0.30
C THR A 77 -5.25 3.36 -0.85
N LEU A 78 -4.89 4.46 -1.49
CA LEU A 78 -3.88 4.47 -2.56
C LEU A 78 -2.51 4.06 -2.06
N GLY A 79 -2.12 4.52 -0.87
CA GLY A 79 -0.87 4.14 -0.20
C GLY A 79 -0.84 2.70 0.30
N GLY A 80 -1.95 1.97 0.18
CA GLY A 80 -2.02 0.56 0.57
C GLY A 80 -1.95 0.31 2.08
N CYS A 81 -2.18 1.32 2.92
CA CYS A 81 -2.07 1.21 4.38
C CYS A 81 -2.89 0.04 4.94
N THR A 82 -4.13 -0.12 4.46
CA THR A 82 -5.04 -1.15 4.91
C THR A 82 -4.56 -2.57 4.60
N TRP A 83 -3.76 -2.77 3.57
CA TRP A 83 -3.31 -4.12 3.18
C TRP A 83 -2.33 -4.73 4.17
N CYS A 84 -1.44 -3.91 4.70
CA CYS A 84 -0.46 -4.36 5.66
C CYS A 84 -0.96 -4.18 7.10
N HIS A 85 -1.79 -3.17 7.37
CA HIS A 85 -2.20 -2.82 8.71
C HIS A 85 -3.59 -3.33 9.12
N THR A 86 -4.26 -4.12 8.27
CA THR A 86 -5.52 -4.79 8.62
C THR A 86 -5.28 -6.30 8.66
N PRO A 87 -5.55 -6.98 9.76
CA PRO A 87 -5.39 -8.43 9.84
C PRO A 87 -6.25 -9.17 8.83
N VAL A 88 -5.79 -10.35 8.44
CA VAL A 88 -6.56 -11.25 7.58
C VAL A 88 -6.93 -12.53 8.34
N ASN A 89 -8.07 -13.10 7.99
CA ASN A 89 -8.50 -14.41 8.53
C ASN A 89 -7.78 -15.58 7.83
N ALA A 90 -8.09 -16.80 8.22
CA ALA A 90 -7.49 -18.01 7.65
C ALA A 90 -7.70 -18.17 6.13
N GLN A 91 -8.68 -17.49 5.55
CA GLN A 91 -8.94 -17.46 4.11
C GLN A 91 -8.28 -16.29 3.40
N SER A 92 -7.32 -15.61 4.05
CA SER A 92 -6.62 -14.41 3.55
C SER A 92 -7.55 -13.24 3.19
N ARG A 93 -8.70 -13.14 3.87
CA ARG A 93 -9.64 -12.02 3.73
C ARG A 93 -9.44 -11.03 4.87
N SER A 94 -9.38 -9.75 4.55
CA SER A 94 -9.34 -8.69 5.57
C SER A 94 -10.50 -8.79 6.53
N ILE A 95 -10.24 -8.51 7.81
CA ILE A 95 -11.24 -8.46 8.89
C ILE A 95 -11.65 -6.99 9.05
N PRO A 96 -12.84 -6.57 8.54
CA PRO A 96 -13.20 -5.16 8.48
C PRO A 96 -13.27 -4.48 9.85
N GLU A 97 -13.69 -5.23 10.87
CA GLU A 97 -13.82 -4.75 12.26
C GLU A 97 -12.45 -4.44 12.89
N MET A 98 -11.38 -4.98 12.31
CA MET A 98 -10.00 -4.75 12.72
C MET A 98 -9.24 -3.87 11.72
N ALA A 99 -9.93 -3.01 11.00
CA ALA A 99 -9.30 -2.12 10.05
C ALA A 99 -8.20 -1.28 10.71
N LEU A 100 -6.99 -1.34 10.16
CA LEU A 100 -5.79 -0.64 10.64
C LEU A 100 -5.28 -1.07 12.03
N ALA A 101 -5.83 -2.13 12.63
CA ALA A 101 -5.41 -2.62 13.95
C ALA A 101 -4.04 -3.32 13.94
N GLY A 102 -3.42 -3.53 12.79
CA GLY A 102 -2.10 -4.16 12.69
C GLY A 102 -2.12 -5.66 12.95
N GLY A 103 -0.96 -6.22 13.30
CA GLY A 103 -0.82 -7.63 13.69
C GLY A 103 -0.60 -8.60 12.53
N GLN A 104 -0.72 -8.17 11.28
CA GLN A 104 -0.42 -9.03 10.13
C GLN A 104 1.03 -9.46 10.15
N ALA A 105 1.26 -10.77 9.99
CA ALA A 105 2.58 -11.36 10.03
C ALA A 105 3.22 -11.40 8.64
N PHE A 106 4.47 -10.96 8.57
CA PHE A 106 5.31 -11.00 7.38
C PHE A 106 6.53 -11.87 7.67
N PRO A 107 6.58 -13.10 7.12
CA PRO A 107 7.77 -13.94 7.23
C PRO A 107 8.94 -13.28 6.50
N MET A 108 10.08 -13.20 7.17
CA MET A 108 11.32 -12.65 6.62
C MET A 108 12.47 -13.63 6.90
N GLN A 109 13.59 -13.43 6.19
CA GLN A 109 14.80 -14.16 6.52
C GLN A 109 15.25 -13.77 7.95
N GLY A 110 15.22 -14.74 8.85
CA GLY A 110 15.61 -14.54 10.25
C GLY A 110 14.46 -14.26 11.22
N GLY A 111 13.21 -14.23 10.79
CA GLY A 111 12.09 -14.03 11.72
C GLY A 111 10.77 -13.64 11.09
N THR A 112 9.89 -13.14 11.94
CA THR A 112 8.58 -12.63 11.51
C THR A 112 8.39 -11.20 12.01
N VAL A 113 8.15 -10.28 11.10
CA VAL A 113 7.76 -8.90 11.40
C VAL A 113 6.23 -8.82 11.43
N ARG A 114 5.68 -7.99 12.33
CA ARG A 114 4.24 -7.72 12.37
C ARG A 114 3.97 -6.25 12.13
N SER A 115 2.90 -5.97 11.39
CA SER A 115 2.46 -4.59 11.20
C SER A 115 1.98 -3.97 12.51
N SER A 116 2.28 -2.71 12.71
CA SER A 116 1.84 -1.95 13.88
C SER A 116 0.35 -1.63 13.80
N ASN A 117 -0.29 -1.46 14.96
CA ASN A 117 -1.60 -0.83 15.05
C ASN A 117 -1.49 0.66 14.70
N ILE A 118 -2.17 1.11 13.66
CA ILE A 118 -2.25 2.50 13.24
C ILE A 118 -3.68 3.05 13.33
N SER A 119 -4.56 2.35 14.04
CA SER A 119 -5.90 2.84 14.37
C SER A 119 -5.83 3.96 15.41
N PRO A 120 -6.93 4.73 15.63
CA PRO A 120 -6.97 5.79 16.60
C PRO A 120 -7.08 5.31 18.08
N ASP A 121 -6.78 4.03 18.33
CA ASP A 121 -6.72 3.52 19.71
C ASP A 121 -5.59 4.21 20.48
N PRO A 122 -5.86 4.78 21.68
CA PRO A 122 -4.86 5.54 22.42
C PRO A 122 -3.80 4.69 23.09
N ASP A 123 -4.04 3.42 23.34
CA ASP A 123 -3.14 2.57 24.12
C ASP A 123 -2.28 1.68 23.24
N THR A 124 -2.81 1.17 22.15
CA THR A 124 -2.13 0.23 21.27
C THR A 124 -1.88 0.76 19.87
N GLY A 125 -2.56 1.86 19.49
CA GLY A 125 -2.48 2.49 18.18
C GLY A 125 -1.79 3.86 18.21
N ILE A 126 -2.17 4.71 17.27
CA ILE A 126 -1.62 6.07 17.12
C ILE A 126 -2.54 7.16 17.67
N GLY A 127 -3.56 6.81 18.48
CA GLY A 127 -4.56 7.75 18.97
C GLY A 127 -4.01 8.87 19.85
N ARG A 128 -2.82 8.70 20.46
CA ARG A 128 -2.15 9.76 21.23
C ARG A 128 -1.18 10.60 20.41
N TRP A 129 -0.94 10.25 19.15
CA TRP A 129 -0.04 11.03 18.31
C TRP A 129 -0.66 12.37 17.94
N SER A 130 0.13 13.41 18.10
CA SER A 130 -0.19 14.69 17.49
C SER A 130 0.03 14.64 15.97
N ARG A 131 -0.49 15.64 15.26
CA ARG A 131 -0.19 15.85 13.85
C ARG A 131 1.32 15.94 13.60
N ALA A 132 2.06 16.59 14.50
CA ALA A 132 3.50 16.75 14.39
C ALA A 132 4.22 15.40 14.50
N ASP A 133 3.82 14.54 15.43
CA ASP A 133 4.40 13.20 15.60
C ASP A 133 4.19 12.35 14.35
N PHE A 134 2.96 12.37 13.80
CA PHE A 134 2.65 11.64 12.58
C PHE A 134 3.53 12.10 11.40
N ILE A 135 3.65 13.39 11.18
CA ILE A 135 4.48 13.96 10.11
C ILE A 135 5.96 13.65 10.35
N ALA A 136 6.44 13.80 11.58
CA ALA A 136 7.84 13.53 11.93
C ALA A 136 8.21 12.07 11.66
N ARG A 137 7.28 11.14 11.87
CA ARG A 137 7.51 9.71 11.59
C ARG A 137 7.85 9.44 10.14
N PHE A 138 7.16 10.08 9.20
CA PHE A 138 7.47 9.95 7.77
C PHE A 138 8.74 10.72 7.40
N ARG A 139 8.88 11.96 7.85
CA ARG A 139 10.07 12.78 7.55
C ARG A 139 11.39 12.21 8.04
N ALA A 140 11.37 11.37 9.09
CA ALA A 140 12.57 10.68 9.56
C ALA A 140 13.22 9.80 8.48
N TYR A 141 12.49 9.43 7.45
CA TYR A 141 12.96 8.60 6.34
C TYR A 141 13.14 9.37 5.04
N GLN A 142 13.17 10.69 5.11
CA GLN A 142 13.33 11.55 3.95
C GLN A 142 14.80 11.66 3.55
N GLY A 143 15.08 11.53 2.25
CA GLY A 143 16.40 11.71 1.66
C GLY A 143 17.31 10.47 1.71
N PRO A 144 18.48 10.54 1.06
CA PRO A 144 19.36 9.38 0.82
C PRO A 144 19.99 8.79 2.09
N GLU A 145 20.08 9.55 3.16
CA GLU A 145 20.63 9.08 4.45
C GLU A 145 19.65 8.16 5.20
N ALA A 146 18.37 8.20 4.86
CA ALA A 146 17.37 7.35 5.49
C ALA A 146 17.62 5.85 5.25
N GLU A 147 18.22 5.49 4.13
CA GLU A 147 18.58 4.10 3.82
C GLU A 147 19.76 3.60 4.65
N LYS A 148 20.51 4.52 5.25
CA LYS A 148 21.69 4.23 6.07
C LYS A 148 21.42 4.31 7.57
N LEU A 149 20.16 4.50 7.99
CA LEU A 149 19.81 4.55 9.40
C LEU A 149 20.26 3.26 10.09
N PRO A 150 21.12 3.36 11.13
CA PRO A 150 21.60 2.18 11.83
C PRO A 150 20.43 1.49 12.54
N LEU A 151 20.31 0.20 12.35
CA LEU A 151 19.39 -0.62 13.12
C LEU A 151 20.06 -0.95 14.45
N GLY A 152 19.40 -0.70 15.56
CA GLY A 152 19.87 -1.14 16.87
C GLY A 152 19.92 -2.67 16.95
N ALA A 153 20.55 -3.19 18.01
CA ALA A 153 20.68 -4.64 18.22
C ALA A 153 19.31 -5.36 18.24
N ASP A 154 18.27 -4.67 18.71
CA ASP A 154 16.88 -5.16 18.76
C ASP A 154 16.04 -4.59 17.60
N GLY A 155 16.67 -3.89 16.66
CA GLY A 155 16.02 -3.35 15.48
C GLY A 155 15.92 -4.38 14.38
N PHE A 156 14.84 -4.35 13.63
CA PHE A 156 14.71 -5.14 12.41
C PHE A 156 14.30 -4.27 11.25
N ASN A 157 14.64 -4.72 10.06
CA ASN A 157 14.20 -4.08 8.85
C ASN A 157 12.67 -4.07 8.80
N THR A 158 12.13 -2.93 8.43
CA THR A 158 10.70 -2.78 8.18
C THR A 158 10.40 -3.10 6.72
N GLN A 159 9.26 -3.74 6.46
CA GLN A 159 8.73 -3.86 5.10
C GLN A 159 7.97 -2.60 4.65
N MET A 160 7.77 -1.66 5.56
CA MET A 160 7.15 -0.38 5.23
C MET A 160 8.08 0.42 4.32
N SER A 161 7.57 0.85 3.17
CA SER A 161 8.31 1.62 2.17
C SER A 161 8.45 3.09 2.58
N TRP A 162 9.04 3.34 3.75
CA TRP A 162 9.13 4.67 4.34
C TRP A 162 9.70 5.73 3.40
N THR A 163 10.77 5.40 2.70
CA THR A 163 11.46 6.32 1.78
C THR A 163 10.61 6.73 0.57
N GLN A 164 9.56 5.97 0.27
CA GLN A 164 8.63 6.29 -0.82
C GLN A 164 7.48 7.20 -0.37
N PHE A 165 7.23 7.29 0.93
CA PHE A 165 6.17 8.12 1.52
C PHE A 165 6.70 9.39 2.18
N ALA A 166 8.01 9.54 2.30
CA ALA A 166 8.68 10.64 3.00
C ALA A 166 8.88 11.89 2.12
#